data_595868dc2193afe8f4df9df70069d408
#
_entry.id   595868dc2193afe8f4df9df70069d408
#
_cell.length_a   1.000
_cell.length_b   1.000
_cell.length_c   1.000
_cell.angle_alpha   90.00
_cell.angle_beta   90.00
_cell.angle_gamma   90.00
#
_symmetry.space_group_name_H-M   'P 1'
#
loop_
_entity.id
_entity.type
_entity.pdbx_description
1 polymer ?
#
loop_
_entity_poly.entity_id
_entity_poly.type
_entity_poly.pdbx_seq_one_letter_code
_entity_poly.pdbx_strand_id
1 'polypeptide(L)'
;MHSQFDVRVNLTRFEKSVCKYEEAEIREGQILFWGSSLFTRWSREYDNTPLEEMIRGKDGSQVAVNHGIGGATAEELLFYYPRMVQPWKPRALVIYAFPNDAAAGYSPFEVMALKAKLLDHARVHMPGIRFYLLGVNLRTKYLDEGSLWNTTENRMLQHNELLEDYCRRHGDCTYLPVHQSPLFYATPEDAGHYEKVRRDIFVEDGIHFNQEGYDLFAQFIRESLDDIL
;
A
#
# COMPACT_ATOMS: atom_id res chain seq x y z
N MET A 1 18.35 -1.76 28.62
CA MET A 1 18.83 -0.97 27.45
C MET A 1 18.34 -1.72 26.22
N HIS A 2 17.17 -1.33 25.65
CA HIS A 2 16.69 -1.96 24.41
C HIS A 2 17.60 -1.49 23.27
N SER A 3 18.10 -2.43 22.47
CA SER A 3 18.94 -2.09 21.34
C SER A 3 18.12 -1.30 20.33
N GLN A 4 18.70 -0.29 19.68
CA GLN A 4 18.05 0.50 18.63
C GLN A 4 17.69 -0.35 17.38
N PHE A 5 17.94 -1.65 17.42
CA PHE A 5 17.79 -2.60 16.30
C PHE A 5 16.95 -3.82 16.68
N ASP A 6 16.01 -3.69 17.61
CA ASP A 6 15.09 -4.79 17.92
C ASP A 6 14.17 -5.02 16.71
N VAL A 7 14.48 -6.08 15.95
CA VAL A 7 13.61 -6.60 14.89
C VAL A 7 12.36 -7.18 15.54
N ARG A 8 11.20 -6.58 15.28
CA ARG A 8 9.92 -6.98 15.91
C ARG A 8 9.21 -8.09 15.13
N VAL A 9 9.69 -8.43 13.94
CA VAL A 9 9.11 -9.43 13.06
C VAL A 9 10.17 -10.44 12.62
N ASN A 10 9.72 -11.65 12.25
CA ASN A 10 10.60 -12.61 11.63
C ASN A 10 10.77 -12.25 10.16
N LEU A 11 11.88 -11.65 9.78
CA LEU A 11 12.17 -11.17 8.42
C LEU A 11 12.14 -12.28 7.36
N THR A 12 12.29 -13.56 7.74
CA THR A 12 12.30 -14.67 6.78
C THR A 12 10.96 -15.40 6.65
N ARG A 13 9.91 -14.95 7.34
CA ARG A 13 8.60 -15.64 7.33
C ARG A 13 7.90 -15.65 5.97
N PHE A 14 8.28 -14.74 5.07
CA PHE A 14 7.72 -14.64 3.71
C PHE A 14 8.60 -15.24 2.61
N GLU A 15 9.67 -15.94 2.97
CA GLU A 15 10.65 -16.50 2.03
C GLU A 15 9.96 -17.32 0.92
N LYS A 16 9.02 -18.20 1.29
CA LYS A 16 8.26 -18.99 0.33
C LYS A 16 7.44 -18.14 -0.65
N SER A 17 6.88 -17.03 -0.21
CA SER A 17 6.11 -16.12 -1.08
C SER A 17 7.05 -15.34 -2.00
N VAL A 18 8.19 -14.88 -1.48
CA VAL A 18 9.20 -14.15 -2.25
C VAL A 18 9.79 -15.01 -3.36
N CYS A 19 10.15 -16.27 -3.10
CA CYS A 19 10.64 -17.19 -4.11
C CYS A 19 9.68 -17.35 -5.29
N LYS A 20 8.37 -17.36 -5.06
CA LYS A 20 7.38 -17.41 -6.15
C LYS A 20 7.45 -16.20 -7.09
N TYR A 21 7.69 -15.01 -6.53
CA TYR A 21 7.85 -13.80 -7.34
C TYR A 21 9.18 -13.78 -8.11
N GLU A 22 10.24 -14.37 -7.56
CA GLU A 22 11.54 -14.47 -8.22
C GLU A 22 11.52 -15.41 -9.45
N GLU A 23 10.56 -16.34 -9.49
CA GLU A 23 10.34 -17.22 -10.65
C GLU A 23 9.59 -16.53 -11.80
N ALA A 24 9.01 -15.35 -11.56
CA ALA A 24 8.25 -14.62 -12.57
C ALA A 24 9.17 -13.97 -13.61
N GLU A 25 8.67 -13.86 -14.84
CA GLU A 25 9.35 -13.13 -15.91
C GLU A 25 9.45 -11.64 -15.57
N ILE A 26 10.68 -11.14 -15.44
CA ILE A 26 10.93 -9.74 -15.13
C ILE A 26 10.61 -8.87 -16.34
N ARG A 27 9.79 -7.85 -16.14
CA ARG A 27 9.47 -6.79 -17.10
C ARG A 27 9.87 -5.45 -16.52
N GLU A 28 11.00 -4.93 -16.98
CA GLU A 28 11.49 -3.61 -16.51
C GLU A 28 10.56 -2.47 -16.90
N GLY A 29 10.62 -1.37 -16.15
CA GLY A 29 9.90 -0.13 -16.46
C GLY A 29 8.39 -0.14 -16.14
N GLN A 30 7.88 -1.16 -15.43
CA GLN A 30 6.49 -1.23 -14.99
C GLN A 30 6.21 -0.28 -13.82
N ILE A 31 4.94 -0.04 -13.53
CA ILE A 31 4.48 0.51 -12.25
C ILE A 31 4.38 -0.66 -11.28
N LEU A 32 5.22 -0.70 -10.26
CA LEU A 32 5.25 -1.79 -9.31
C LEU A 32 4.48 -1.44 -8.04
N PHE A 33 3.47 -2.25 -7.71
CA PHE A 33 2.69 -2.15 -6.50
C PHE A 33 3.34 -2.98 -5.40
N TRP A 34 3.99 -2.30 -4.44
CA TRP A 34 4.77 -2.90 -3.37
C TRP A 34 4.11 -2.69 -2.01
N GLY A 35 3.65 -3.74 -1.37
CA GLY A 35 2.93 -3.58 -0.11
C GLY A 35 2.38 -4.88 0.47
N SER A 36 1.35 -4.74 1.28
CA SER A 36 0.78 -5.85 2.05
C SER A 36 -0.51 -6.42 1.43
N SER A 37 -1.41 -6.93 2.28
CA SER A 37 -2.62 -7.66 1.88
C SER A 37 -3.59 -6.87 1.00
N LEU A 38 -3.59 -5.56 1.03
CA LEU A 38 -4.38 -4.74 0.12
C LEU A 38 -4.04 -5.06 -1.34
N PHE A 39 -2.76 -5.29 -1.65
CA PHE A 39 -2.34 -5.68 -2.99
C PHE A 39 -2.42 -7.19 -3.20
N THR A 40 -1.98 -8.02 -2.23
CA THR A 40 -2.07 -9.49 -2.36
C THR A 40 -3.47 -9.96 -2.69
N ARG A 41 -4.48 -9.38 -2.04
CA ARG A 41 -5.89 -9.75 -2.24
C ARG A 41 -6.51 -9.17 -3.52
N TRP A 42 -5.82 -8.31 -4.20
CA TRP A 42 -6.21 -7.81 -5.51
C TRP A 42 -5.82 -8.81 -6.60
N SER A 43 -6.34 -10.02 -6.51
CA SER A 43 -5.97 -11.16 -7.33
C SER A 43 -7.07 -12.23 -7.40
N ARG A 44 -7.01 -13.10 -8.40
CA ARG A 44 -7.95 -14.22 -8.58
C ARG A 44 -7.96 -15.22 -7.42
N GLU A 45 -6.86 -15.34 -6.69
CA GLU A 45 -6.78 -16.19 -5.49
C GLU A 45 -7.79 -15.78 -4.42
N TYR A 46 -8.24 -14.52 -4.45
CA TYR A 46 -9.24 -13.94 -3.54
C TYR A 46 -10.53 -13.52 -4.25
N ASP A 47 -10.85 -14.17 -5.37
CA ASP A 47 -12.06 -13.94 -6.17
C ASP A 47 -12.20 -12.50 -6.72
N ASN A 48 -11.06 -11.80 -6.87
CA ASN A 48 -11.03 -10.45 -7.43
C ASN A 48 -10.37 -10.43 -8.81
N THR A 49 -10.80 -9.52 -9.66
CA THR A 49 -10.10 -9.22 -10.91
C THR A 49 -8.68 -8.76 -10.60
N PRO A 50 -7.62 -9.34 -11.19
CA PRO A 50 -6.24 -8.99 -10.88
C PRO A 50 -5.90 -7.52 -11.11
N LEU A 51 -5.04 -6.97 -10.28
CA LEU A 51 -4.54 -5.61 -10.38
C LEU A 51 -4.04 -5.29 -11.80
N GLU A 52 -3.28 -6.19 -12.39
CA GLU A 52 -2.68 -6.02 -13.71
C GLU A 52 -3.70 -5.96 -14.84
N GLU A 53 -4.90 -6.49 -14.64
CA GLU A 53 -6.00 -6.40 -15.58
C GLU A 53 -6.78 -5.10 -15.42
N MET A 54 -6.81 -4.55 -14.23
CA MET A 54 -7.56 -3.33 -13.89
C MET A 54 -6.75 -2.05 -14.08
N ILE A 55 -5.41 -2.13 -13.92
CA ILE A 55 -4.48 -0.99 -14.10
C ILE A 55 -3.71 -1.19 -15.40
N ARG A 56 -4.19 -0.54 -16.44
CA ARG A 56 -3.66 -0.58 -17.81
C ARG A 56 -3.19 0.78 -18.27
N GLY A 57 -2.26 0.80 -19.19
CA GLY A 57 -1.92 2.01 -19.93
C GLY A 57 -3.11 2.55 -20.73
N LYS A 58 -3.09 3.81 -21.10
CA LYS A 58 -4.15 4.46 -21.91
C LYS A 58 -4.34 3.77 -23.27
N ASP A 59 -3.33 3.07 -23.77
CA ASP A 59 -3.34 2.25 -24.97
C ASP A 59 -3.81 0.80 -24.73
N GLY A 60 -4.18 0.46 -23.49
CA GLY A 60 -4.56 -0.89 -23.07
C GLY A 60 -3.41 -1.83 -22.76
N SER A 61 -2.15 -1.38 -22.86
CA SER A 61 -0.96 -2.19 -22.55
C SER A 61 -0.90 -2.55 -21.07
N GLN A 62 -0.22 -3.66 -20.76
CA GLN A 62 0.09 -4.03 -19.40
C GLN A 62 1.24 -3.15 -18.89
N VAL A 63 0.96 -2.33 -17.89
CA VAL A 63 1.89 -1.35 -17.32
C VAL A 63 2.13 -1.56 -15.82
N ALA A 64 1.34 -2.40 -15.17
CA ALA A 64 1.38 -2.63 -13.73
C ALA A 64 1.80 -4.05 -13.39
N VAL A 65 2.45 -4.20 -12.23
CA VAL A 65 2.80 -5.50 -11.64
C VAL A 65 2.53 -5.46 -10.13
N ASN A 66 1.95 -6.55 -9.61
CA ASN A 66 1.55 -6.67 -8.21
C ASN A 66 2.55 -7.52 -7.42
N HIS A 67 3.26 -6.89 -6.50
CA HIS A 67 4.17 -7.56 -5.55
C HIS A 67 3.68 -7.40 -4.11
N GLY A 68 2.39 -7.62 -3.88
CA GLY A 68 1.81 -7.62 -2.55
C GLY A 68 2.22 -8.85 -1.74
N ILE A 69 2.64 -8.65 -0.49
CA ILE A 69 2.91 -9.73 0.47
C ILE A 69 1.95 -9.57 1.66
N GLY A 70 0.95 -10.45 1.73
CA GLY A 70 -0.08 -10.39 2.77
C GLY A 70 0.51 -10.44 4.18
N GLY A 71 0.18 -9.43 5.00
CA GLY A 71 0.70 -9.34 6.37
C GLY A 71 2.07 -8.68 6.52
N ALA A 72 2.73 -8.25 5.42
CA ALA A 72 4.03 -7.61 5.50
C ALA A 72 3.99 -6.25 6.20
N THR A 73 5.04 -5.97 6.97
CA THR A 73 5.37 -4.69 7.58
C THR A 73 6.33 -3.90 6.70
N ALA A 74 6.50 -2.60 6.98
CA ALA A 74 7.48 -1.77 6.27
C ALA A 74 8.92 -2.27 6.44
N GLU A 75 9.26 -2.89 7.59
CA GLU A 75 10.57 -3.49 7.82
C GLU A 75 10.81 -4.68 6.90
N GLU A 76 9.81 -5.54 6.72
CA GLU A 76 9.89 -6.67 5.78
C GLU A 76 9.91 -6.21 4.32
N LEU A 77 9.14 -5.18 3.98
CA LEU A 77 9.20 -4.58 2.65
C LEU A 77 10.61 -4.02 2.36
N LEU A 78 11.24 -3.35 3.34
CA LEU A 78 12.62 -2.87 3.21
C LEU A 78 13.61 -4.04 3.08
N PHE A 79 13.44 -5.11 3.87
CA PHE A 79 14.30 -6.30 3.83
C PHE A 79 14.25 -7.01 2.47
N TYR A 80 13.05 -7.18 1.90
CA TYR A 80 12.87 -7.86 0.62
C TYR A 80 13.03 -6.95 -0.61
N TYR A 81 13.21 -5.65 -0.44
CA TYR A 81 13.38 -4.69 -1.53
C TYR A 81 14.42 -5.12 -2.58
N PRO A 82 15.64 -5.60 -2.21
CA PRO A 82 16.66 -5.98 -3.20
C PRO A 82 16.24 -7.14 -4.10
N ARG A 83 15.34 -7.99 -3.64
CA ARG A 83 14.87 -9.17 -4.36
C ARG A 83 13.58 -8.92 -5.12
N MET A 84 12.70 -8.09 -4.56
CA MET A 84 11.33 -7.92 -5.05
C MET A 84 11.13 -6.69 -5.92
N VAL A 85 11.96 -5.67 -5.77
CA VAL A 85 11.79 -4.38 -6.45
C VAL A 85 12.97 -4.08 -7.38
N GLN A 86 14.18 -4.18 -6.87
CA GLN A 86 15.39 -3.75 -7.58
C GLN A 86 15.59 -4.48 -8.94
N PRO A 87 15.36 -5.81 -9.09
CA PRO A 87 15.53 -6.49 -10.38
C PRO A 87 14.53 -6.02 -11.45
N TRP A 88 13.36 -5.54 -11.04
CA TRP A 88 12.28 -5.10 -11.93
C TRP A 88 12.49 -3.69 -12.50
N LYS A 89 13.40 -2.91 -11.92
CA LYS A 89 13.69 -1.52 -12.32
C LYS A 89 12.42 -0.75 -12.69
N PRO A 90 11.44 -0.66 -11.79
CA PRO A 90 10.18 0.00 -12.10
C PRO A 90 10.39 1.48 -12.36
N ARG A 91 9.56 2.08 -13.25
CA ARG A 91 9.53 3.53 -13.45
C ARG A 91 8.80 4.26 -12.33
N ALA A 92 7.93 3.54 -11.61
CA ALA A 92 7.21 4.06 -10.45
C ALA A 92 6.92 2.96 -9.43
N LEU A 93 6.90 3.33 -8.15
CA LEU A 93 6.51 2.48 -7.02
C LEU A 93 5.25 3.03 -6.37
N VAL A 94 4.19 2.20 -6.29
CA VAL A 94 3.03 2.44 -5.43
C VAL A 94 3.22 1.65 -4.15
N ILE A 95 3.35 2.34 -3.00
CA ILE A 95 3.76 1.71 -1.73
C ILE A 95 2.63 1.78 -0.71
N TYR A 96 2.31 0.61 -0.12
CA TYR A 96 1.33 0.48 0.96
C TYR A 96 1.87 -0.37 2.11
N ALA A 97 2.01 0.24 3.28
CA ALA A 97 2.29 -0.41 4.56
C ALA A 97 1.77 0.48 5.70
N PHE A 98 1.49 -0.08 6.81
CA PHE A 98 1.29 0.49 8.15
C PHE A 98 0.36 -0.37 9.02
N PRO A 99 -0.80 -0.89 8.55
CA PRO A 99 -1.70 -1.56 9.48
C PRO A 99 -1.08 -2.77 10.20
N ASN A 100 -0.23 -3.52 9.49
CA ASN A 100 0.49 -4.67 10.08
C ASN A 100 1.61 -4.20 11.00
N ASP A 101 2.23 -3.09 10.68
CA ASP A 101 3.25 -2.44 11.52
C ASP A 101 2.65 -1.99 12.85
N ALA A 102 1.48 -1.35 12.83
CA ALA A 102 0.76 -0.95 14.03
C ALA A 102 0.41 -2.16 14.91
N ALA A 103 -0.03 -3.27 14.30
CA ALA A 103 -0.30 -4.54 14.99
C ALA A 103 0.98 -5.15 15.58
N ALA A 104 2.13 -4.98 14.94
CA ALA A 104 3.44 -5.40 15.43
C ALA A 104 4.06 -4.43 16.46
N GLY A 105 3.35 -3.34 16.80
CA GLY A 105 3.75 -2.38 17.83
C GLY A 105 4.67 -1.25 17.35
N TYR A 106 4.82 -1.07 16.02
CA TYR A 106 5.54 0.10 15.49
C TYR A 106 4.70 1.38 15.63
N SER A 107 5.37 2.47 15.93
CA SER A 107 4.77 3.81 15.86
C SER A 107 4.70 4.31 14.41
N PRO A 108 3.85 5.28 14.09
CA PRO A 108 3.80 5.93 12.77
C PRO A 108 5.16 6.51 12.34
N PHE A 109 5.94 7.05 13.27
CA PHE A 109 7.27 7.62 13.02
C PHE A 109 8.29 6.54 12.63
N GLU A 110 8.29 5.39 13.32
CA GLU A 110 9.17 4.26 12.99
C GLU A 110 8.87 3.74 11.59
N VAL A 111 7.59 3.58 11.25
CA VAL A 111 7.18 3.12 9.91
C VAL A 111 7.56 4.13 8.83
N MET A 112 7.37 5.43 9.09
CA MET A 112 7.80 6.46 8.14
C MET A 112 9.33 6.45 7.94
N ALA A 113 10.11 6.24 9.00
CA ALA A 113 11.57 6.12 8.89
C ALA A 113 11.99 4.90 8.06
N LEU A 114 11.32 3.76 8.21
CA LEU A 114 11.56 2.56 7.40
C LEU A 114 11.20 2.80 5.93
N LYS A 115 10.06 3.44 5.66
CA LYS A 115 9.67 3.84 4.30
C LYS A 115 10.69 4.82 3.69
N ALA A 116 11.13 5.84 4.43
CA ALA A 116 12.13 6.78 3.94
C ALA A 116 13.42 6.07 3.51
N LYS A 117 13.91 5.11 4.31
CA LYS A 117 15.06 4.27 3.93
C LYS A 117 14.81 3.48 2.65
N LEU A 118 13.62 2.87 2.49
CA LEU A 118 13.26 2.16 1.28
C LEU A 118 13.30 3.08 0.06
N LEU A 119 12.71 4.28 0.17
CA LEU A 119 12.71 5.27 -0.90
C LEU A 119 14.13 5.76 -1.25
N ASP A 120 14.99 5.96 -0.24
CA ASP A 120 16.38 6.36 -0.46
C ASP A 120 17.17 5.25 -1.17
N HIS A 121 16.97 3.97 -0.80
CA HIS A 121 17.52 2.84 -1.55
C HIS A 121 17.05 2.85 -3.00
N ALA A 122 15.77 3.08 -3.23
CA ALA A 122 15.21 3.12 -4.58
C ALA A 122 15.79 4.27 -5.41
N ARG A 123 15.96 5.46 -4.84
CA ARG A 123 16.59 6.62 -5.52
C ARG A 123 18.02 6.33 -5.97
N VAL A 124 18.78 5.62 -5.12
CA VAL A 124 20.17 5.25 -5.45
C VAL A 124 20.23 4.24 -6.59
N HIS A 125 19.37 3.24 -6.59
CA HIS A 125 19.40 2.16 -7.59
C HIS A 125 18.65 2.51 -8.88
N MET A 126 17.67 3.40 -8.81
CA MET A 126 16.78 3.77 -9.92
C MET A 126 16.62 5.30 -9.99
N PRO A 127 17.64 6.03 -10.45
CA PRO A 127 17.55 7.48 -10.58
C PRO A 127 16.35 7.89 -11.45
N GLY A 128 15.55 8.85 -10.94
CA GLY A 128 14.36 9.35 -11.64
C GLY A 128 13.09 8.55 -11.39
N ILE A 129 13.13 7.52 -10.55
CA ILE A 129 11.92 6.79 -10.13
C ILE A 129 10.92 7.73 -9.45
N ARG A 130 9.62 7.49 -9.66
CA ARG A 130 8.53 8.21 -8.99
C ARG A 130 7.90 7.33 -7.92
N PHE A 131 7.50 7.96 -6.82
CA PHE A 131 6.87 7.27 -5.70
C PHE A 131 5.43 7.76 -5.49
N TYR A 132 4.53 6.81 -5.28
CA TYR A 132 3.14 7.03 -4.91
C TYR A 132 2.89 6.36 -3.58
N LEU A 133 2.78 7.18 -2.52
CA LEU A 133 2.62 6.68 -1.14
C LEU A 133 1.15 6.63 -0.79
N LEU A 134 0.61 5.42 -0.77
CA LEU A 134 -0.80 5.19 -0.48
C LEU A 134 -1.06 5.38 1.01
N GLY A 135 -2.00 6.26 1.33
CA GLY A 135 -2.54 6.41 2.68
C GLY A 135 -3.20 5.12 3.16
N VAL A 136 -3.36 4.98 4.47
CA VAL A 136 -4.03 3.81 5.04
C VAL A 136 -5.47 3.79 4.54
N ASN A 137 -5.88 2.64 4.00
CA ASN A 137 -7.24 2.45 3.53
C ASN A 137 -8.22 2.37 4.71
N LEU A 138 -9.46 2.64 4.39
CA LEU A 138 -10.59 2.57 5.29
C LEU A 138 -10.81 1.13 5.79
N ARG A 139 -11.36 0.97 6.99
CA ARG A 139 -11.65 -0.32 7.60
C ARG A 139 -12.90 -0.22 8.47
N THR A 140 -13.86 -1.07 8.22
CA THR A 140 -15.11 -1.09 8.99
C THR A 140 -14.99 -1.91 10.27
N LYS A 141 -14.04 -2.85 10.33
CA LYS A 141 -13.81 -3.69 11.50
C LYS A 141 -13.75 -2.92 12.82
N TYR A 142 -12.99 -1.83 12.84
CA TYR A 142 -12.77 -1.06 14.07
C TYR A 142 -13.90 -0.09 14.42
N LEU A 143 -14.85 0.14 13.50
CA LEU A 143 -16.04 0.96 13.78
C LEU A 143 -16.93 0.32 14.85
N ASP A 144 -16.96 -1.01 14.89
CA ASP A 144 -17.81 -1.78 15.79
C ASP A 144 -17.11 -2.12 17.12
N GLU A 145 -15.79 -2.02 17.20
CA GLU A 145 -14.97 -2.39 18.36
C GLU A 145 -14.73 -1.21 19.35
N GLY A 146 -15.33 -0.06 19.14
CA GLY A 146 -15.45 1.07 20.07
C GLY A 146 -14.13 1.64 20.61
N SER A 147 -13.46 0.98 21.55
CA SER A 147 -12.26 1.52 22.22
C SER A 147 -10.96 1.31 21.45
N LEU A 148 -10.87 0.28 20.58
CA LEU A 148 -9.69 0.05 19.72
C LEU A 148 -9.64 1.04 18.56
N TRP A 149 -10.79 1.54 18.12
CA TRP A 149 -10.92 2.55 17.09
C TRP A 149 -10.09 3.80 17.42
N ASN A 150 -10.28 4.36 18.60
CA ASN A 150 -9.64 5.63 18.96
C ASN A 150 -8.11 5.60 18.96
N THR A 151 -7.47 4.47 19.31
CA THR A 151 -6.01 4.37 19.36
C THR A 151 -5.41 3.94 18.03
N THR A 152 -6.02 2.99 17.34
CA THR A 152 -5.51 2.49 16.06
C THR A 152 -5.77 3.49 14.95
N GLU A 153 -6.95 4.11 14.93
CA GLU A 153 -7.32 5.12 13.94
C GLU A 153 -6.48 6.38 14.07
N ASN A 154 -6.27 6.87 15.27
CA ASN A 154 -5.38 8.02 15.50
C ASN A 154 -3.96 7.75 14.99
N ARG A 155 -3.46 6.51 15.11
CA ARG A 155 -2.17 6.13 14.53
C ARG A 155 -2.19 6.10 13.01
N MET A 156 -3.29 5.64 12.41
CA MET A 156 -3.47 5.63 10.96
C MET A 156 -3.51 7.04 10.40
N LEU A 157 -4.29 7.92 11.03
CA LEU A 157 -4.35 9.34 10.68
C LEU A 157 -2.99 10.00 10.80
N GLN A 158 -2.31 9.82 11.93
CA GLN A 158 -0.97 10.35 12.14
C GLN A 158 0.03 9.83 11.09
N HIS A 159 -0.10 8.56 10.70
CA HIS A 159 0.74 8.01 9.64
C HIS A 159 0.43 8.65 8.28
N ASN A 160 -0.84 8.87 7.96
CA ASN A 160 -1.26 9.55 6.74
C ASN A 160 -0.73 10.98 6.68
N GLU A 161 -0.79 11.73 7.79
CA GLU A 161 -0.20 13.07 7.91
C GLU A 161 1.31 13.07 7.67
N LEU A 162 2.03 12.07 8.21
CA LEU A 162 3.47 11.90 7.98
C LEU A 162 3.80 11.59 6.53
N LEU A 163 2.99 10.77 5.84
CA LEU A 163 3.15 10.50 4.42
C LEU A 163 2.93 11.76 3.57
N GLU A 164 1.87 12.49 3.85
CA GLU A 164 1.55 13.73 3.14
C GLU A 164 2.66 14.77 3.34
N ASP A 165 3.12 14.97 4.58
CA ASP A 165 4.21 15.89 4.90
C ASP A 165 5.52 15.48 4.21
N TYR A 166 5.81 14.18 4.16
CA TYR A 166 6.97 13.68 3.44
C TYR A 166 6.88 13.96 1.94
N CYS A 167 5.74 13.64 1.31
CA CYS A 167 5.54 13.89 -0.13
C CYS A 167 5.61 15.37 -0.47
N ARG A 168 5.07 16.26 0.37
CA ARG A 168 5.16 17.71 0.17
C ARG A 168 6.60 18.23 0.12
N ARG A 169 7.52 17.56 0.82
CA ARG A 169 8.95 17.92 0.88
C ARG A 169 9.83 17.27 -0.19
N HIS A 170 9.27 16.29 -0.93
CA HIS A 170 10.04 15.51 -1.92
C HIS A 170 9.31 15.51 -3.26
N GLY A 171 9.87 16.19 -4.26
CA GLY A 171 9.22 16.38 -5.56
C GLY A 171 9.06 15.11 -6.42
N ASP A 172 9.66 14.00 -6.01
CA ASP A 172 9.52 12.67 -6.62
C ASP A 172 8.45 11.80 -5.95
N CYS A 173 7.79 12.31 -4.90
CA CYS A 173 6.78 11.60 -4.13
C CYS A 173 5.40 12.24 -4.29
N THR A 174 4.38 11.41 -4.48
CA THR A 174 2.96 11.81 -4.50
C THR A 174 2.22 11.04 -3.41
N TYR A 175 1.50 11.76 -2.54
CA TYR A 175 0.62 11.15 -1.55
C TYR A 175 -0.73 10.80 -2.18
N LEU A 176 -1.22 9.59 -1.93
CA LEU A 176 -2.52 9.10 -2.41
C LEU A 176 -3.50 8.97 -1.23
N PRO A 177 -4.38 9.96 -1.00
CA PRO A 177 -5.27 10.01 0.17
C PRO A 177 -6.53 9.17 -0.03
N VAL A 178 -6.42 7.84 -0.09
CA VAL A 178 -7.55 6.93 -0.35
C VAL A 178 -8.73 7.17 0.60
N HIS A 179 -8.46 7.48 1.86
CA HIS A 179 -9.49 7.72 2.88
C HIS A 179 -10.29 9.04 2.66
N GLN A 180 -9.81 9.93 1.81
CA GLN A 180 -10.49 11.18 1.47
C GLN A 180 -11.23 11.11 0.13
N SER A 181 -11.09 10.01 -0.59
CA SER A 181 -11.76 9.86 -1.88
C SER A 181 -13.26 9.61 -1.72
N PRO A 182 -14.11 10.43 -2.36
CA PRO A 182 -15.57 10.27 -2.27
C PRO A 182 -16.07 8.92 -2.80
N LEU A 183 -15.28 8.20 -3.59
CA LEU A 183 -15.64 6.90 -4.16
C LEU A 183 -16.00 5.85 -3.09
N PHE A 184 -15.46 5.99 -1.87
CA PHE A 184 -15.65 5.01 -0.80
C PHE A 184 -16.77 5.35 0.18
N TYR A 185 -17.57 6.38 -0.11
CA TYR A 185 -18.64 6.87 0.76
C TYR A 185 -19.99 6.84 0.06
N ALA A 186 -21.08 6.88 0.83
CA ALA A 186 -22.42 6.89 0.27
C ALA A 186 -22.72 8.22 -0.44
N THR A 187 -22.19 9.31 0.09
CA THR A 187 -22.29 10.65 -0.54
C THR A 187 -20.92 11.33 -0.56
N PRO A 188 -20.64 12.22 -1.52
CA PRO A 188 -19.37 12.95 -1.58
C PRO A 188 -19.07 13.78 -0.32
N GLU A 189 -20.12 14.30 0.34
CA GLU A 189 -20.01 15.11 1.57
C GLU A 189 -19.51 14.30 2.77
N ASP A 190 -19.66 12.98 2.72
CA ASP A 190 -19.18 12.06 3.76
C ASP A 190 -17.68 11.72 3.64
N ALA A 191 -17.03 12.16 2.57
CA ALA A 191 -15.62 11.87 2.32
C ALA A 191 -14.72 12.37 3.46
N GLY A 192 -13.88 11.50 3.99
CA GLY A 192 -13.01 11.78 5.14
C GLY A 192 -13.65 11.47 6.50
N HIS A 193 -14.96 11.18 6.54
CA HIS A 193 -15.66 10.73 7.75
C HIS A 193 -15.62 9.21 7.83
N TYR A 194 -14.62 8.64 8.49
CA TYR A 194 -14.37 7.19 8.52
C TYR A 194 -15.57 6.36 8.96
N GLU A 195 -16.36 6.88 9.89
CA GLU A 195 -17.56 6.20 10.40
C GLU A 195 -18.66 6.05 9.34
N LYS A 196 -18.55 6.80 8.24
CA LYS A 196 -19.52 6.81 7.14
C LYS A 196 -19.04 6.05 5.90
N VAL A 197 -17.88 5.40 5.99
CA VAL A 197 -17.42 4.57 4.87
C VAL A 197 -18.43 3.49 4.52
N ARG A 198 -18.59 3.20 3.24
CA ARG A 198 -19.46 2.13 2.75
C ARG A 198 -18.98 0.78 3.29
N ARG A 199 -19.89 0.03 3.94
CA ARG A 199 -19.59 -1.28 4.53
C ARG A 199 -19.69 -2.42 3.52
N ASP A 200 -20.53 -2.26 2.52
CA ASP A 200 -20.82 -3.24 1.47
C ASP A 200 -19.65 -3.50 0.51
N ILE A 201 -18.66 -2.64 0.49
CA ILE A 201 -17.44 -2.78 -0.33
C ILE A 201 -16.34 -3.63 0.33
N PHE A 202 -16.59 -4.14 1.53
CA PHE A 202 -15.64 -5.01 2.26
C PHE A 202 -16.14 -6.45 2.30
N VAL A 203 -15.20 -7.39 2.41
CA VAL A 203 -15.53 -8.76 2.79
C VAL A 203 -15.89 -8.81 4.30
N GLU A 204 -16.35 -9.97 4.78
CA GLU A 204 -16.82 -10.15 6.16
C GLU A 204 -15.84 -9.70 7.24
N ASP A 205 -14.53 -9.70 6.96
CA ASP A 205 -13.51 -9.27 7.93
C ASP A 205 -13.50 -7.75 8.18
N GLY A 206 -14.22 -6.95 7.38
CA GLY A 206 -14.30 -5.49 7.49
C GLY A 206 -12.96 -4.75 7.30
N ILE A 207 -11.97 -5.45 6.72
CA ILE A 207 -10.60 -4.93 6.49
C ILE A 207 -10.27 -4.88 5.02
N HIS A 208 -10.62 -5.94 4.28
CA HIS A 208 -10.24 -6.12 2.89
C HIS A 208 -11.42 -5.87 1.97
N PHE A 209 -11.15 -5.28 0.83
CA PHE A 209 -12.16 -5.03 -0.19
C PHE A 209 -12.67 -6.34 -0.80
N ASN A 210 -13.95 -6.36 -1.16
CA ASN A 210 -14.51 -7.29 -2.12
C ASN A 210 -14.30 -6.77 -3.55
N GLN A 211 -14.85 -7.43 -4.57
CA GLN A 211 -14.68 -7.01 -5.97
C GLN A 211 -15.14 -5.57 -6.20
N GLU A 212 -16.31 -5.17 -5.67
CA GLU A 212 -16.80 -3.78 -5.82
C GLU A 212 -15.86 -2.77 -5.19
N GLY A 213 -15.32 -3.08 -4.00
CA GLY A 213 -14.31 -2.26 -3.35
C GLY A 213 -13.02 -2.12 -4.18
N TYR A 214 -12.59 -3.20 -4.85
CA TYR A 214 -11.46 -3.13 -5.78
C TYR A 214 -11.79 -2.41 -7.08
N ASP A 215 -13.03 -2.45 -7.57
CA ASP A 215 -13.44 -1.66 -8.74
C ASP A 215 -13.31 -0.15 -8.46
N LEU A 216 -13.81 0.29 -7.31
CA LEU A 216 -13.67 1.69 -6.85
C LEU A 216 -12.19 2.05 -6.58
N PHE A 217 -11.44 1.12 -5.99
CA PHE A 217 -10.03 1.35 -5.73
C PHE A 217 -9.21 1.43 -7.01
N ALA A 218 -9.52 0.61 -8.02
CA ALA A 218 -8.92 0.71 -9.34
C ALA A 218 -9.23 2.04 -10.03
N GLN A 219 -10.47 2.54 -9.88
CA GLN A 219 -10.83 3.87 -10.37
C GLN A 219 -9.98 4.94 -9.70
N PHE A 220 -9.90 4.93 -8.36
CA PHE A 220 -9.07 5.87 -7.60
C PHE A 220 -7.60 5.84 -8.03
N ILE A 221 -7.02 4.64 -8.20
CA ILE A 221 -5.64 4.47 -8.65
C ILE A 221 -5.44 5.01 -10.07
N ARG A 222 -6.34 4.70 -11.02
CA ARG A 222 -6.24 5.21 -12.39
C ARG A 222 -6.28 6.74 -12.45
N GLU A 223 -7.21 7.36 -11.71
CA GLU A 223 -7.29 8.82 -11.61
C GLU A 223 -6.03 9.42 -10.99
N SER A 224 -5.47 8.77 -9.96
CA SER A 224 -4.26 9.21 -9.27
C SER A 224 -2.97 9.04 -10.07
N LEU A 225 -2.93 8.10 -11.00
CA LEU A 225 -1.75 7.78 -11.83
C LEU A 225 -1.92 8.20 -13.30
N ASP A 226 -2.94 9.00 -13.63
CA ASP A 226 -3.29 9.33 -15.02
C ASP A 226 -2.12 9.89 -15.84
N ASP A 227 -1.21 10.59 -15.19
CA ASP A 227 -0.02 11.19 -15.84
C ASP A 227 1.06 10.16 -16.21
N ILE A 228 0.97 8.93 -15.71
CA ILE A 228 1.92 7.85 -15.98
C ILE A 228 1.27 6.58 -16.55
N LEU A 229 -0.05 6.53 -16.76
CA LEU A 229 -0.76 5.48 -17.48
C LEU A 229 -0.87 5.79 -18.99
#